data_fa4a26e9e5b0cfad9213ec980846a149
#
_entry.id   fa4a26e9e5b0cfad9213ec980846a149
#
_cell.length_a   1.000
_cell.length_b   1.000
_cell.length_c   1.000
_cell.angle_alpha   90.00
_cell.angle_beta   90.00
_cell.angle_gamma   90.00
#
_symmetry.space_group_name_H-M   'P 1'
#
loop_
_entity.id
_entity.type
_entity.pdbx_description
1 polymer ?
#
loop_
_entity_poly.entity_id
_entity_poly.type
_entity_poly.pdbx_seq_one_letter_code
_entity_poly.pdbx_strand_id
1 'polypeptide(L)'
;MAECITSRDNAKIKYACKLAQSAAFRNQEKSFLAEGLKLCPELAKGCPLKVIYYTEKALAKSPELESLPGEHYLVQPHVAEKLAQVDSSQGVFAVFGMPEPGWETVASASAQKQGRARFLALERVQDPGNVGTLIRSAAAFGFDAVLLSDGCASPWSPKTLRSSMGAAARIPVLEVGSMAQAVQKLRDMGVLVLAAALYNSVELGAQPVQPGPGGLCTVIGSEGQGLSEETVRACSKAVRIPMSDRVESLNAGVAGSVLLWQFRGEC
;
A
#
# COMPACT_ATOMS: atom_id res chain seq x y z
N MET A 1 -16.13 29.97 -7.85
CA MET A 1 -15.14 30.19 -6.75
C MET A 1 -15.39 29.17 -5.67
N ALA A 2 -14.36 28.51 -5.17
CA ALA A 2 -14.49 27.55 -4.07
C ALA A 2 -14.96 28.27 -2.79
N GLU A 3 -15.86 27.64 -2.04
CA GLU A 3 -16.31 28.15 -0.75
C GLU A 3 -15.14 28.16 0.26
N CYS A 4 -15.04 29.22 1.08
CA CYS A 4 -13.97 29.34 2.06
C CYS A 4 -14.40 28.89 3.45
N ILE A 5 -13.71 27.89 4.01
CA ILE A 5 -13.92 27.41 5.37
C ILE A 5 -13.01 28.18 6.34
N THR A 6 -13.61 28.92 7.25
CA THR A 6 -12.91 29.77 8.22
C THR A 6 -12.92 29.20 9.64
N SER A 7 -13.75 28.17 9.92
CA SER A 7 -13.87 27.61 11.28
C SER A 7 -13.21 26.24 11.40
N ARG A 8 -12.38 26.07 12.42
CA ARG A 8 -11.85 24.74 12.83
C ARG A 8 -12.95 23.76 13.25
N ASP A 9 -14.13 24.27 13.62
CA ASP A 9 -15.27 23.48 14.08
C ASP A 9 -16.25 23.08 12.98
N ASN A 10 -15.97 23.46 11.72
CA ASN A 10 -16.76 23.04 10.58
C ASN A 10 -16.85 21.49 10.52
N ALA A 11 -18.05 20.98 10.23
CA ALA A 11 -18.33 19.55 10.22
C ALA A 11 -17.45 18.78 9.23
N LYS A 12 -17.17 19.34 8.04
CA LYS A 12 -16.31 18.73 7.03
C LYS A 12 -14.85 18.61 7.52
N ILE A 13 -14.37 19.61 8.28
CA ILE A 13 -13.01 19.58 8.86
C ILE A 13 -12.91 18.53 9.96
N LYS A 14 -13.92 18.47 10.87
CA LYS A 14 -13.98 17.43 11.91
C LYS A 14 -14.02 16.02 11.30
N TYR A 15 -14.79 15.82 10.24
CA TYR A 15 -14.85 14.56 9.51
C TYR A 15 -13.48 14.18 8.94
N ALA A 16 -12.81 15.08 8.23
CA ALA A 16 -11.49 14.85 7.66
C ALA A 16 -10.44 14.53 8.73
N CYS A 17 -10.43 15.27 9.86
CA CYS A 17 -9.55 14.96 10.99
C CYS A 17 -9.80 13.55 11.56
N LYS A 18 -11.06 13.13 11.68
CA LYS A 18 -11.41 11.80 12.18
C LYS A 18 -10.95 10.68 11.25
N LEU A 19 -11.00 10.89 9.93
CA LEU A 19 -10.41 9.97 8.93
C LEU A 19 -8.90 9.83 9.11
N ALA A 20 -8.18 10.91 9.39
CA ALA A 20 -6.74 10.85 9.66
C ALA A 20 -6.40 10.02 10.90
N GLN A 21 -7.17 10.16 11.97
CA GLN A 21 -6.86 9.64 13.29
C GLN A 21 -7.36 8.21 13.54
N SER A 22 -8.47 7.78 12.92
CA SER A 22 -9.14 6.53 13.26
C SER A 22 -9.21 5.55 12.09
N ALA A 23 -8.53 4.41 12.22
CA ALA A 23 -8.64 3.31 11.26
C ALA A 23 -10.06 2.74 11.19
N ALA A 24 -10.71 2.55 12.35
CA ALA A 24 -12.09 2.08 12.40
C ALA A 24 -13.05 3.01 11.65
N PHE A 25 -12.86 4.33 11.82
CA PHE A 25 -13.69 5.31 11.11
C PHE A 25 -13.42 5.32 9.60
N ARG A 26 -12.14 5.18 9.17
CA ARG A 26 -11.83 5.01 7.74
C ARG A 26 -12.54 3.81 7.14
N ASN A 27 -12.50 2.68 7.83
CA ASN A 27 -13.12 1.43 7.36
C ASN A 27 -14.65 1.52 7.32
N GLN A 28 -15.27 2.19 8.31
CA GLN A 28 -16.71 2.46 8.34
C GLN A 28 -17.14 3.36 7.18
N GLU A 29 -16.42 4.46 6.95
CA GLU A 29 -16.75 5.47 5.92
C GLU A 29 -16.24 5.09 4.52
N LYS A 30 -15.47 4.00 4.40
CA LYS A 30 -14.78 3.61 3.18
C LYS A 30 -14.05 4.79 2.52
N SER A 31 -13.38 5.57 3.37
CA SER A 31 -12.75 6.84 2.97
C SER A 31 -11.48 7.07 3.78
N PHE A 32 -10.55 7.85 3.20
CA PHE A 32 -9.32 8.24 3.87
C PHE A 32 -8.95 9.69 3.57
N LEU A 33 -8.15 10.29 4.45
CA LEU A 33 -7.54 11.61 4.25
C LEU A 33 -6.10 11.43 3.77
N ALA A 34 -5.72 12.17 2.75
CA ALA A 34 -4.35 12.34 2.32
C ALA A 34 -3.93 13.81 2.43
N GLU A 35 -2.63 14.04 2.66
CA GLU A 35 -2.02 15.36 2.72
C GLU A 35 -0.82 15.44 1.79
N GLY A 36 -0.74 16.50 0.99
CA GLY A 36 0.43 16.84 0.19
C GLY A 36 0.12 17.33 -1.21
N LEU A 37 0.89 18.33 -1.64
CA LEU A 37 0.74 18.99 -2.93
C LEU A 37 0.91 18.04 -4.13
N LYS A 38 1.82 17.08 -4.01
CA LYS A 38 2.06 16.05 -5.05
C LYS A 38 1.25 14.78 -4.81
N LEU A 39 1.05 14.39 -3.54
CA LEU A 39 0.39 13.14 -3.20
C LEU A 39 -1.09 13.15 -3.56
N CYS A 40 -1.83 14.24 -3.29
CA CYS A 40 -3.26 14.31 -3.58
C CYS A 40 -3.57 14.16 -5.08
N PRO A 41 -2.90 14.87 -6.01
CA PRO A 41 -3.09 14.66 -7.45
C PRO A 41 -2.72 13.24 -7.90
N GLU A 42 -1.67 12.64 -7.33
CA GLU A 42 -1.29 11.26 -7.67
C GLU A 42 -2.34 10.24 -7.24
N LEU A 43 -2.91 10.39 -6.04
CA LEU A 43 -4.00 9.53 -5.55
C LEU A 43 -5.28 9.70 -6.38
N ALA A 44 -5.57 10.89 -6.87
CA ALA A 44 -6.73 11.16 -7.70
C ALA A 44 -6.74 10.41 -9.04
N LYS A 45 -5.59 9.86 -9.47
CA LYS A 45 -5.49 9.06 -10.69
C LYS A 45 -6.06 7.63 -10.53
N GLY A 46 -6.20 7.13 -9.31
CA GLY A 46 -6.66 5.77 -9.05
C GLY A 46 -7.66 5.63 -7.91
N CYS A 47 -7.90 6.70 -7.14
CA CYS A 47 -8.88 6.71 -6.06
C CYS A 47 -9.95 7.78 -6.33
N PRO A 48 -11.24 7.51 -6.05
CA PRO A 48 -12.31 8.51 -6.19
C PRO A 48 -12.08 9.69 -5.25
N LEU A 49 -11.77 10.87 -5.79
CA LEU A 49 -11.64 12.10 -5.02
C LEU A 49 -13.04 12.63 -4.66
N LYS A 50 -13.32 12.75 -3.36
CA LYS A 50 -14.60 13.28 -2.85
C LYS A 50 -14.52 14.78 -2.58
N VAL A 51 -13.51 15.20 -1.82
CA VAL A 51 -13.33 16.60 -1.39
C VAL A 51 -11.85 16.95 -1.37
N ILE A 52 -11.50 18.14 -1.83
CA ILE A 52 -10.17 18.69 -1.68
C ILE A 52 -10.20 20.02 -0.92
N TYR A 53 -9.30 20.19 0.02
CA TYR A 53 -9.08 21.40 0.80
C TYR A 53 -7.70 21.96 0.48
N TYR A 54 -7.60 23.25 0.21
CA TYR A 54 -6.31 23.89 -0.04
C TYR A 54 -6.28 25.34 0.45
N THR A 55 -5.12 25.78 0.86
CA THR A 55 -4.88 27.18 1.19
C THR A 55 -4.64 27.99 -0.08
N GLU A 56 -4.86 29.31 -0.06
CA GLU A 56 -4.53 30.21 -1.18
C GLU A 56 -3.05 30.08 -1.59
N LYS A 57 -2.15 29.95 -0.61
CA LYS A 57 -0.72 29.76 -0.85
C LYS A 57 -0.43 28.45 -1.60
N ALA A 58 -1.15 27.38 -1.31
CA ALA A 58 -1.00 26.09 -1.99
C ALA A 58 -1.55 26.18 -3.41
N LEU A 59 -2.72 26.80 -3.60
CA LEU A 59 -3.33 27.02 -4.91
C LEU A 59 -2.45 27.87 -5.82
N ALA A 60 -1.86 28.95 -5.29
CA ALA A 60 -0.93 29.78 -6.04
C ALA A 60 0.32 29.02 -6.54
N LYS A 61 0.74 27.96 -5.81
CA LYS A 61 1.87 27.09 -6.22
C LYS A 61 1.48 26.00 -7.23
N SER A 62 0.23 25.57 -7.22
CA SER A 62 -0.30 24.49 -8.04
C SER A 62 -1.73 24.80 -8.48
N PRO A 63 -1.92 25.68 -9.46
CA PRO A 63 -3.26 26.05 -9.95
C PRO A 63 -4.04 24.86 -10.51
N GLU A 64 -3.36 23.82 -10.96
CA GLU A 64 -3.95 22.55 -11.45
C GLU A 64 -4.82 21.84 -10.41
N LEU A 65 -4.73 22.18 -9.12
CA LEU A 65 -5.60 21.63 -8.09
C LEU A 65 -7.08 21.93 -8.35
N GLU A 66 -7.40 23.07 -8.98
CA GLU A 66 -8.78 23.43 -9.32
C GLU A 66 -9.39 22.55 -10.41
N SER A 67 -8.57 21.88 -11.20
CA SER A 67 -9.03 20.97 -12.27
C SER A 67 -9.32 19.55 -11.78
N LEU A 68 -8.97 19.21 -10.54
CA LEU A 68 -9.26 17.90 -9.98
C LEU A 68 -10.77 17.71 -9.79
N PRO A 69 -11.29 16.47 -9.90
CA PRO A 69 -12.71 16.20 -9.65
C PRO A 69 -13.06 16.39 -8.15
N GLY A 70 -14.36 16.44 -7.83
CA GLY A 70 -14.86 16.50 -6.45
C GLY A 70 -15.23 17.89 -5.97
N GLU A 71 -15.53 17.99 -4.66
CA GLU A 71 -15.85 19.27 -4.02
C GLU A 71 -14.58 20.01 -3.63
N HIS A 72 -14.55 21.34 -3.82
CA HIS A 72 -13.38 22.18 -3.57
C HIS A 72 -13.67 23.21 -2.49
N TYR A 73 -12.75 23.30 -1.52
CA TYR A 73 -12.82 24.27 -0.43
C TYR A 73 -11.50 24.98 -0.25
N LEU A 74 -11.54 26.33 -0.23
CA LEU A 74 -10.46 27.12 0.33
C LEU A 74 -10.49 26.99 1.86
N VAL A 75 -9.34 26.88 2.50
CA VAL A 75 -9.23 26.84 3.95
C VAL A 75 -8.27 27.90 4.46
N GLN A 76 -8.64 28.54 5.55
CA GLN A 76 -7.74 29.50 6.22
C GLN A 76 -6.52 28.78 6.82
N PRO A 77 -5.34 29.43 6.97
CA PRO A 77 -4.13 28.80 7.48
C PRO A 77 -4.33 28.06 8.80
N HIS A 78 -5.04 28.64 9.74
CA HIS A 78 -5.32 27.99 11.04
C HIS A 78 -6.23 26.76 10.94
N VAL A 79 -7.07 26.67 9.91
CA VAL A 79 -7.88 25.45 9.63
C VAL A 79 -6.99 24.39 8.98
N ALA A 80 -6.10 24.78 8.08
CA ALA A 80 -5.11 23.86 7.48
C ALA A 80 -4.19 23.23 8.54
N GLU A 81 -3.75 24.02 9.56
CA GLU A 81 -3.00 23.49 10.71
C GLU A 81 -3.73 22.36 11.45
N LYS A 82 -5.06 22.44 11.58
CA LYS A 82 -5.86 21.40 12.22
C LYS A 82 -5.93 20.11 11.38
N LEU A 83 -5.90 20.23 10.06
CA LEU A 83 -5.89 19.09 9.13
C LEU A 83 -4.50 18.45 8.99
N ALA A 84 -3.44 19.21 9.29
CA ALA A 84 -2.05 18.81 9.09
C ALA A 84 -1.71 17.52 9.86
N GLN A 85 -1.01 16.62 9.18
CA GLN A 85 -0.50 15.36 9.71
C GLN A 85 1.04 15.38 9.82
N VAL A 86 1.66 16.51 9.47
CA VAL A 86 3.10 16.76 9.54
C VAL A 86 3.36 18.20 9.97
N ASP A 87 4.50 18.44 10.61
CA ASP A 87 4.86 19.77 11.12
C ASP A 87 4.99 20.83 10.01
N SER A 88 5.44 20.42 8.83
CA SER A 88 5.61 21.30 7.67
C SER A 88 4.59 20.99 6.58
N SER A 89 3.31 21.30 6.87
CA SER A 89 2.23 21.07 5.92
C SER A 89 2.37 21.94 4.66
N GLN A 90 2.04 21.33 3.52
CA GLN A 90 1.98 22.03 2.22
C GLN A 90 0.63 22.70 1.96
N GLY A 91 -0.34 22.55 2.87
CA GLY A 91 -1.64 23.18 2.81
C GLY A 91 -2.60 22.59 1.77
N VAL A 92 -2.40 21.32 1.40
CA VAL A 92 -3.31 20.57 0.52
C VAL A 92 -3.72 19.28 1.22
N PHE A 93 -5.02 19.07 1.32
CA PHE A 93 -5.63 17.89 1.96
C PHE A 93 -6.77 17.39 1.08
N ALA A 94 -6.94 16.08 0.99
CA ALA A 94 -8.01 15.54 0.18
C ALA A 94 -8.62 14.28 0.80
N VAL A 95 -9.93 14.16 0.73
CA VAL A 95 -10.69 12.98 1.13
C VAL A 95 -10.99 12.14 -0.10
N PHE A 96 -10.60 10.89 -0.05
CA PHE A 96 -10.80 9.92 -1.10
C PHE A 96 -11.70 8.77 -0.65
N GLY A 97 -12.41 8.15 -1.59
CA GLY A 97 -12.98 6.82 -1.40
C GLY A 97 -11.89 5.75 -1.42
N MET A 98 -12.04 4.71 -0.60
CA MET A 98 -11.15 3.55 -0.63
C MET A 98 -11.48 2.67 -1.82
N PRO A 99 -10.50 2.30 -2.66
CA PRO A 99 -10.66 1.17 -3.57
C PRO A 99 -10.81 -0.14 -2.77
N GLU A 100 -11.69 -1.01 -3.23
CA GLU A 100 -11.94 -2.32 -2.63
C GLU A 100 -11.77 -3.43 -3.71
N PRO A 101 -10.53 -3.68 -4.18
CA PRO A 101 -10.29 -4.75 -5.14
C PRO A 101 -10.55 -6.12 -4.48
N GLY A 102 -11.24 -7.00 -5.20
CA GLY A 102 -11.50 -8.35 -4.76
C GLY A 102 -10.55 -9.38 -5.39
N TRP A 103 -10.77 -10.65 -5.09
CA TRP A 103 -9.99 -11.77 -5.62
C TRP A 103 -10.09 -11.93 -7.13
N GLU A 104 -11.15 -11.41 -7.76
CA GLU A 104 -11.31 -11.36 -9.22
C GLU A 104 -10.16 -10.60 -9.90
N THR A 105 -9.59 -9.59 -9.24
CA THR A 105 -8.42 -8.84 -9.72
C THR A 105 -7.19 -9.76 -9.83
N VAL A 106 -6.94 -10.56 -8.78
CA VAL A 106 -5.83 -11.52 -8.74
C VAL A 106 -6.04 -12.64 -9.77
N ALA A 107 -7.25 -13.20 -9.82
CA ALA A 107 -7.60 -14.25 -10.76
C ALA A 107 -7.48 -13.78 -12.23
N SER A 108 -7.92 -12.57 -12.53
CA SER A 108 -7.79 -11.96 -13.86
C SER A 108 -6.32 -11.80 -14.26
N ALA A 109 -5.48 -11.22 -13.39
CA ALA A 109 -4.06 -11.06 -13.66
C ALA A 109 -3.36 -12.42 -13.86
N SER A 110 -3.67 -13.41 -13.01
CA SER A 110 -3.13 -14.77 -13.11
C SER A 110 -3.49 -15.43 -14.45
N ALA A 111 -4.75 -15.35 -14.88
CA ALA A 111 -5.22 -15.94 -16.13
C ALA A 111 -4.67 -15.25 -17.37
N GLN A 112 -4.62 -13.90 -17.37
CA GLN A 112 -4.23 -13.13 -18.56
C GLN A 112 -2.72 -13.14 -18.82
N LYS A 113 -1.90 -13.18 -17.77
CA LYS A 113 -0.44 -13.06 -17.89
C LYS A 113 0.31 -14.38 -18.06
N GLN A 114 -0.39 -15.53 -18.09
CA GLN A 114 0.17 -16.84 -18.44
C GLN A 114 1.54 -17.14 -17.75
N GLY A 115 1.57 -17.13 -16.42
CA GLY A 115 2.79 -17.35 -15.62
C GLY A 115 3.65 -16.10 -15.38
N ARG A 116 3.37 -14.98 -16.03
CA ARG A 116 4.09 -13.71 -15.80
C ARG A 116 3.50 -12.84 -14.71
N ALA A 117 2.32 -13.19 -14.16
CA ALA A 117 1.72 -12.44 -13.06
C ALA A 117 2.62 -12.45 -11.81
N ARG A 118 2.69 -11.32 -11.12
CA ARG A 118 3.51 -11.13 -9.92
C ARG A 118 2.67 -10.58 -8.79
N PHE A 119 2.75 -11.21 -7.63
CA PHE A 119 1.99 -10.83 -6.45
C PHE A 119 2.92 -10.66 -5.25
N LEU A 120 2.63 -9.68 -4.42
CA LEU A 120 3.26 -9.49 -3.12
C LEU A 120 2.22 -9.80 -2.03
N ALA A 121 2.61 -10.57 -1.02
CA ALA A 121 1.79 -10.81 0.16
C ALA A 121 2.54 -10.41 1.43
N LEU A 122 1.87 -9.70 2.34
CA LEU A 122 2.43 -9.22 3.59
C LEU A 122 1.66 -9.81 4.75
N GLU A 123 2.35 -10.53 5.64
CA GLU A 123 1.76 -11.11 6.84
C GLU A 123 2.17 -10.31 8.08
N ARG A 124 1.19 -9.61 8.69
CA ARG A 124 1.35 -8.86 9.96
C ARG A 124 2.53 -7.86 9.94
N VAL A 125 2.81 -7.25 8.81
CA VAL A 125 3.79 -6.16 8.71
C VAL A 125 3.19 -4.91 9.35
N GLN A 126 3.63 -4.56 10.55
CA GLN A 126 2.98 -3.55 11.39
C GLN A 126 3.49 -2.13 11.17
N ASP A 127 4.73 -1.94 10.69
CA ASP A 127 5.24 -0.60 10.40
C ASP A 127 4.66 -0.05 9.10
N PRO A 128 3.89 1.06 9.16
CA PRO A 128 3.29 1.66 7.96
C PRO A 128 4.33 2.21 6.98
N GLY A 129 5.57 2.46 7.42
CA GLY A 129 6.68 2.82 6.55
C GLY A 129 7.11 1.63 5.67
N ASN A 130 7.23 0.44 6.27
CA ASN A 130 7.56 -0.79 5.54
C ASN A 130 6.44 -1.19 4.58
N VAL A 131 5.18 -1.17 5.03
CA VAL A 131 4.03 -1.45 4.14
C VAL A 131 4.01 -0.50 2.94
N GLY A 132 4.16 0.80 3.15
CA GLY A 132 4.19 1.77 2.06
C GLY A 132 5.39 1.61 1.13
N THR A 133 6.57 1.32 1.67
CA THR A 133 7.79 1.03 0.87
C THR A 133 7.57 -0.20 0.00
N LEU A 134 6.99 -1.26 0.54
CA LEU A 134 6.73 -2.51 -0.18
C LEU A 134 5.66 -2.34 -1.26
N ILE A 135 4.58 -1.61 -1.00
CA ILE A 135 3.58 -1.26 -2.02
C ILE A 135 4.23 -0.46 -3.17
N ARG A 136 5.08 0.53 -2.83
CA ARG A 136 5.80 1.32 -3.83
C ARG A 136 6.77 0.48 -4.65
N SER A 137 7.52 -0.41 -4.01
CA SER A 137 8.46 -1.32 -4.70
C SER A 137 7.71 -2.30 -5.60
N ALA A 138 6.57 -2.85 -5.14
CA ALA A 138 5.73 -3.74 -5.94
C ALA A 138 5.23 -3.03 -7.21
N ALA A 139 4.69 -1.82 -7.07
CA ALA A 139 4.25 -1.02 -8.22
C ALA A 139 5.41 -0.69 -9.18
N ALA A 140 6.59 -0.34 -8.65
CA ALA A 140 7.77 0.00 -9.45
C ALA A 140 8.34 -1.20 -10.22
N PHE A 141 8.20 -2.41 -9.69
CA PHE A 141 8.75 -3.64 -10.26
C PHE A 141 7.73 -4.48 -11.03
N GLY A 142 6.59 -3.88 -11.41
CA GLY A 142 5.61 -4.48 -12.29
C GLY A 142 4.79 -5.61 -11.64
N PHE A 143 4.57 -5.54 -10.33
CA PHE A 143 3.66 -6.45 -9.62
C PHE A 143 2.20 -6.08 -9.89
N ASP A 144 1.32 -7.07 -9.90
CA ASP A 144 -0.08 -6.94 -10.30
C ASP A 144 -1.03 -6.68 -9.14
N ALA A 145 -0.68 -7.16 -7.94
CA ALA A 145 -1.44 -6.89 -6.72
C ALA A 145 -0.58 -7.08 -5.46
N VAL A 146 -1.04 -6.44 -4.37
CA VAL A 146 -0.51 -6.62 -3.01
C VAL A 146 -1.62 -7.17 -2.12
N LEU A 147 -1.33 -8.22 -1.37
CA LEU A 147 -2.24 -8.85 -0.41
C LEU A 147 -1.76 -8.54 1.01
N LEU A 148 -2.62 -8.06 1.86
CA LEU A 148 -2.33 -7.73 3.26
C LEU A 148 -3.16 -8.62 4.19
N SER A 149 -2.50 -9.36 5.09
CA SER A 149 -3.24 -10.08 6.13
C SER A 149 -3.75 -9.15 7.23
N ASP A 150 -4.64 -9.67 8.07
CA ASP A 150 -4.95 -9.03 9.34
C ASP A 150 -3.67 -8.75 10.13
N GLY A 151 -3.66 -7.64 10.86
CA GLY A 151 -2.50 -7.18 11.63
C GLY A 151 -1.44 -6.43 10.83
N CYS A 152 -1.59 -6.27 9.51
CA CYS A 152 -0.79 -5.30 8.75
C CYS A 152 -1.21 -3.87 9.04
N ALA A 153 -0.26 -2.93 8.89
CA ALA A 153 -0.61 -1.51 8.87
C ALA A 153 -1.53 -1.21 7.68
N SER A 154 -2.57 -0.40 7.94
CA SER A 154 -3.54 -0.02 6.89
C SER A 154 -2.85 0.69 5.73
N PRO A 155 -3.10 0.28 4.48
CA PRO A 155 -2.55 0.93 3.28
C PRO A 155 -3.03 2.38 3.14
N TRP A 156 -4.16 2.71 3.75
CA TRP A 156 -4.81 4.02 3.71
C TRP A 156 -4.50 4.90 4.92
N SER A 157 -3.54 4.50 5.77
CA SER A 157 -3.08 5.37 6.85
C SER A 157 -2.22 6.51 6.31
N PRO A 158 -2.23 7.72 6.94
CA PRO A 158 -1.44 8.85 6.45
C PRO A 158 0.06 8.54 6.31
N LYS A 159 0.62 7.72 7.20
CA LYS A 159 2.04 7.33 7.14
C LYS A 159 2.32 6.37 5.99
N THR A 160 1.44 5.39 5.73
CA THR A 160 1.57 4.46 4.59
C THR A 160 1.41 5.19 3.26
N LEU A 161 0.43 6.09 3.15
CA LEU A 161 0.22 6.88 1.93
C LEU A 161 1.45 7.72 1.58
N ARG A 162 2.08 8.35 2.58
CA ARG A 162 3.31 9.12 2.35
C ARG A 162 4.48 8.22 1.93
N SER A 163 4.71 7.10 2.62
CA SER A 163 5.82 6.19 2.28
C SER A 163 5.62 5.49 0.93
N SER A 164 4.39 5.23 0.53
CA SER A 164 4.07 4.69 -0.80
C SER A 164 4.15 5.73 -1.92
N MET A 165 4.20 7.02 -1.59
CA MET A 165 4.19 8.13 -2.59
C MET A 165 3.05 8.02 -3.60
N GLY A 166 1.86 7.60 -3.15
CA GLY A 166 0.68 7.42 -3.98
C GLY A 166 0.62 6.10 -4.77
N ALA A 167 1.61 5.22 -4.64
CA ALA A 167 1.61 3.94 -5.35
C ALA A 167 0.41 3.04 -4.95
N ALA A 168 -0.15 3.20 -3.74
CA ALA A 168 -1.35 2.49 -3.31
C ALA A 168 -2.58 2.74 -4.19
N ALA A 169 -2.62 3.85 -4.96
CA ALA A 169 -3.67 4.13 -5.94
C ALA A 169 -3.39 3.52 -7.34
N ARG A 170 -2.20 2.96 -7.56
CA ARG A 170 -1.73 2.47 -8.87
C ARG A 170 -1.63 0.97 -8.95
N ILE A 171 -1.63 0.29 -7.81
CA ILE A 171 -1.60 -1.17 -7.72
C ILE A 171 -2.76 -1.62 -6.82
N PRO A 172 -3.53 -2.63 -7.20
CA PRO A 172 -4.56 -3.19 -6.34
C PRO A 172 -3.98 -3.69 -5.01
N VAL A 173 -4.58 -3.26 -3.88
CA VAL A 173 -4.20 -3.68 -2.53
C VAL A 173 -5.40 -4.35 -1.88
N LEU A 174 -5.32 -5.67 -1.65
CA LEU A 174 -6.38 -6.49 -1.08
C LEU A 174 -6.10 -6.77 0.40
N GLU A 175 -7.08 -6.60 1.26
CA GLU A 175 -7.07 -7.12 2.63
C GLU A 175 -7.68 -8.54 2.63
N VAL A 176 -6.93 -9.55 3.10
CA VAL A 176 -7.27 -10.97 2.88
C VAL A 176 -7.53 -11.77 4.16
N GLY A 177 -7.51 -11.15 5.34
CA GLY A 177 -7.68 -11.87 6.61
C GLY A 177 -6.51 -12.82 6.90
N SER A 178 -6.72 -14.13 6.82
CA SER A 178 -5.68 -15.14 7.02
C SER A 178 -4.75 -15.25 5.80
N MET A 179 -3.44 -15.09 6.04
CA MET A 179 -2.44 -15.24 4.98
C MET A 179 -2.31 -16.70 4.52
N ALA A 180 -2.39 -17.68 5.42
CA ALA A 180 -2.32 -19.09 5.04
C ALA A 180 -3.45 -19.50 4.08
N GLN A 181 -4.69 -19.02 4.32
CA GLN A 181 -5.81 -19.25 3.42
C GLN A 181 -5.62 -18.52 2.08
N ALA A 182 -5.09 -17.29 2.10
CA ALA A 182 -4.79 -16.56 0.88
C ALA A 182 -3.72 -17.26 0.03
N VAL A 183 -2.68 -17.80 0.67
CA VAL A 183 -1.64 -18.60 0.01
C VAL A 183 -2.23 -19.85 -0.63
N GLN A 184 -3.11 -20.57 0.06
CA GLN A 184 -3.77 -21.75 -0.51
C GLN A 184 -4.58 -21.36 -1.76
N LYS A 185 -5.35 -20.28 -1.69
CA LYS A 185 -6.13 -19.79 -2.84
C LYS A 185 -5.26 -19.39 -4.02
N LEU A 186 -4.10 -18.77 -3.79
CA LEU A 186 -3.12 -18.46 -4.84
C LEU A 186 -2.59 -19.75 -5.49
N ARG A 187 -2.27 -20.77 -4.69
CA ARG A 187 -1.79 -22.06 -5.19
C ARG A 187 -2.83 -22.79 -6.04
N ASP A 188 -4.09 -22.72 -5.64
CA ASP A 188 -5.22 -23.29 -6.39
C ASP A 188 -5.38 -22.63 -7.78
N MET A 189 -4.93 -21.36 -7.91
CA MET A 189 -4.83 -20.63 -9.18
C MET A 189 -3.54 -20.96 -9.96
N GLY A 190 -2.70 -21.89 -9.47
CA GLY A 190 -1.43 -22.26 -10.10
C GLY A 190 -0.29 -21.26 -9.86
N VAL A 191 -0.41 -20.37 -8.89
CA VAL A 191 0.66 -19.42 -8.51
C VAL A 191 1.72 -20.13 -7.69
N LEU A 192 2.99 -20.00 -8.06
CA LEU A 192 4.11 -20.41 -7.21
C LEU A 192 4.26 -19.42 -6.06
N VAL A 193 4.11 -19.87 -4.81
CA VAL A 193 4.18 -18.99 -3.64
C VAL A 193 5.48 -19.22 -2.87
N LEU A 194 6.28 -18.16 -2.70
CA LEU A 194 7.57 -18.16 -2.04
C LEU A 194 7.48 -17.48 -0.66
N ALA A 195 7.82 -18.19 0.40
CA ALA A 195 7.97 -17.64 1.74
C ALA A 195 9.36 -17.00 1.91
N ALA A 196 9.44 -15.73 2.30
CA ALA A 196 10.69 -15.15 2.76
C ALA A 196 10.97 -15.61 4.21
N ALA A 197 11.86 -16.60 4.36
CA ALA A 197 12.15 -17.20 5.67
C ALA A 197 13.64 -17.54 5.80
N LEU A 198 14.21 -17.35 6.99
CA LEU A 198 15.64 -17.59 7.25
C LEU A 198 15.96 -19.10 7.35
N TYR A 199 15.05 -19.89 7.92
CA TYR A 199 15.26 -21.30 8.18
C TYR A 199 14.52 -22.18 7.17
N ASN A 200 15.04 -23.38 6.91
CA ASN A 200 14.49 -24.37 5.97
C ASN A 200 14.22 -23.78 4.58
N SER A 201 15.12 -22.91 4.12
CA SER A 201 14.98 -22.11 2.91
C SER A 201 16.14 -22.31 1.96
N VAL A 202 15.89 -22.10 0.66
CA VAL A 202 16.93 -22.09 -0.38
C VAL A 202 17.47 -20.68 -0.53
N GLU A 203 18.77 -20.56 -0.73
CA GLU A 203 19.40 -19.26 -1.01
C GLU A 203 18.92 -18.67 -2.33
N LEU A 204 18.62 -17.38 -2.30
CA LEU A 204 18.28 -16.62 -3.49
C LEU A 204 19.45 -16.68 -4.49
N GLY A 205 19.15 -17.09 -5.73
CA GLY A 205 20.17 -17.27 -6.77
C GLY A 205 20.85 -18.63 -6.82
N ALA A 206 20.71 -19.51 -5.81
CA ALA A 206 21.30 -20.84 -5.83
C ALA A 206 20.64 -21.76 -6.88
N GLN A 207 19.37 -21.56 -7.15
CA GLN A 207 18.60 -22.28 -8.17
C GLN A 207 17.64 -21.34 -8.90
N PRO A 208 17.43 -21.52 -10.20
CA PRO A 208 16.40 -20.78 -10.93
C PRO A 208 15.01 -21.03 -10.32
N VAL A 209 14.27 -19.97 -10.08
CA VAL A 209 12.87 -20.03 -9.67
C VAL A 209 12.00 -19.83 -10.89
N GLN A 210 11.29 -20.88 -11.27
CA GLN A 210 10.33 -20.83 -12.38
C GLN A 210 8.94 -20.52 -11.80
N PRO A 211 8.28 -19.43 -12.24
CA PRO A 211 6.90 -19.15 -11.87
C PRO A 211 5.98 -20.30 -12.24
N GLY A 212 4.90 -20.47 -11.49
CA GLY A 212 3.81 -21.38 -11.86
C GLY A 212 3.00 -20.84 -13.05
N PRO A 213 2.09 -21.62 -13.61
CA PRO A 213 1.23 -21.19 -14.72
C PRO A 213 0.37 -19.97 -14.36
N GLY A 214 -0.01 -19.80 -13.09
CA GLY A 214 -0.72 -18.64 -12.55
C GLY A 214 0.17 -17.46 -12.16
N GLY A 215 1.51 -17.61 -12.22
CA GLY A 215 2.46 -16.56 -11.84
C GLY A 215 3.29 -16.90 -10.60
N LEU A 216 3.77 -15.87 -9.92
CA LEU A 216 4.61 -15.97 -8.72
C LEU A 216 4.14 -14.97 -7.65
N CYS A 217 4.08 -15.42 -6.41
CA CYS A 217 3.85 -14.58 -5.24
C CYS A 217 5.02 -14.67 -4.26
N THR A 218 5.45 -13.53 -3.72
CA THR A 218 6.43 -13.46 -2.64
C THR A 218 5.71 -13.05 -1.35
N VAL A 219 5.89 -13.83 -0.28
CA VAL A 219 5.27 -13.58 1.04
C VAL A 219 6.33 -13.07 2.01
N ILE A 220 6.09 -11.88 2.59
CA ILE A 220 6.97 -11.22 3.56
C ILE A 220 6.26 -11.18 4.91
N GLY A 221 6.97 -11.59 5.96
CA GLY A 221 6.45 -11.59 7.32
C GLY A 221 6.77 -10.33 8.11
N SER A 222 6.26 -10.28 9.36
CA SER A 222 6.52 -9.19 10.30
C SER A 222 7.99 -9.10 10.71
N GLU A 223 8.40 -7.92 11.17
CA GLU A 223 9.78 -7.60 11.53
C GLU A 223 10.29 -8.43 12.74
N GLY A 224 9.42 -8.74 13.70
CA GLY A 224 9.80 -9.43 14.93
C GLY A 224 9.63 -10.95 14.87
N GLN A 225 8.58 -11.43 14.25
CA GLN A 225 8.20 -12.85 14.27
C GLN A 225 8.38 -13.55 12.90
N GLY A 226 8.62 -12.79 11.83
CA GLY A 226 8.62 -13.33 10.47
C GLY A 226 7.24 -13.83 10.04
N LEU A 227 7.21 -14.87 9.23
CA LEU A 227 6.01 -15.56 8.80
C LEU A 227 5.56 -16.59 9.86
N SER A 228 4.25 -16.79 10.00
CA SER A 228 3.72 -17.88 10.80
C SER A 228 4.09 -19.24 10.21
N GLU A 229 4.23 -20.25 11.08
CA GLU A 229 4.49 -21.64 10.61
C GLU A 229 3.40 -22.12 9.65
N GLU A 230 2.14 -21.76 9.91
CA GLU A 230 1.01 -22.12 9.05
C GLU A 230 1.18 -21.54 7.64
N THR A 231 1.55 -20.25 7.53
CA THR A 231 1.81 -19.60 6.25
C THR A 231 3.02 -20.21 5.54
N VAL A 232 4.11 -20.49 6.26
CA VAL A 232 5.30 -21.12 5.66
C VAL A 232 4.96 -22.52 5.12
N ARG A 233 4.20 -23.34 5.86
CA ARG A 233 3.76 -24.68 5.40
C ARG A 233 2.82 -24.61 4.21
N ALA A 234 1.99 -23.57 4.12
CA ALA A 234 1.11 -23.37 2.97
C ALA A 234 1.87 -22.95 1.71
N CYS A 235 3.02 -22.30 1.83
CA CYS A 235 3.84 -21.85 0.69
C CYS A 235 4.44 -23.02 -0.10
N SER A 236 4.76 -22.77 -1.36
CA SER A 236 5.37 -23.77 -2.26
C SER A 236 6.84 -24.02 -1.91
N LYS A 237 7.57 -22.99 -1.55
CA LYS A 237 9.00 -23.01 -1.18
C LYS A 237 9.30 -21.87 -0.22
N ALA A 238 10.38 -22.02 0.56
CA ALA A 238 10.97 -20.94 1.32
C ALA A 238 12.29 -20.48 0.67
N VAL A 239 12.52 -19.16 0.64
CA VAL A 239 13.72 -18.53 0.10
C VAL A 239 14.32 -17.57 1.13
N ARG A 240 15.65 -17.49 1.17
CA ARG A 240 16.38 -16.51 1.98
C ARG A 240 17.32 -15.66 1.13
N ILE A 241 17.50 -14.42 1.52
CA ILE A 241 18.53 -13.54 0.98
C ILE A 241 19.86 -13.96 1.63
N PRO A 242 20.91 -14.28 0.84
CA PRO A 242 22.23 -14.57 1.41
C PRO A 242 22.78 -13.29 2.07
N MET A 243 23.21 -13.43 3.32
CA MET A 243 23.75 -12.33 4.14
C MET A 243 25.04 -12.79 4.81
N SER A 244 25.88 -11.82 5.17
CA SER A 244 27.04 -12.08 6.05
C SER A 244 26.55 -12.32 7.48
N ASP A 245 27.39 -12.97 8.29
CA ASP A 245 27.17 -13.22 9.72
C ASP A 245 27.23 -11.97 10.61
N ARG A 246 27.46 -10.79 10.01
CA ARG A 246 27.51 -9.50 10.72
C ARG A 246 26.16 -8.96 11.14
N VAL A 247 25.09 -9.46 10.57
CA VAL A 247 23.70 -9.06 10.85
C VAL A 247 22.80 -10.29 10.85
N GLU A 248 21.81 -10.31 11.74
CA GLU A 248 20.87 -11.44 11.85
C GLU A 248 19.74 -11.36 10.82
N SER A 249 19.33 -10.15 10.43
CA SER A 249 18.22 -9.93 9.51
C SER A 249 18.31 -8.56 8.86
N LEU A 250 17.52 -8.36 7.78
CA LEU A 250 17.27 -7.07 7.15
C LEU A 250 15.90 -6.51 7.62
N ASN A 251 15.77 -5.19 7.57
CA ASN A 251 14.46 -4.55 7.68
C ASN A 251 13.49 -5.14 6.65
N ALA A 252 12.22 -5.36 7.04
CA ALA A 252 11.22 -6.03 6.18
C ALA A 252 11.01 -5.31 4.83
N GLY A 253 11.00 -3.97 4.83
CA GLY A 253 10.89 -3.17 3.61
C GLY A 253 12.08 -3.36 2.67
N VAL A 254 13.30 -3.46 3.24
CA VAL A 254 14.53 -3.72 2.48
C VAL A 254 14.55 -5.14 1.94
N ALA A 255 14.35 -6.14 2.80
CA ALA A 255 14.32 -7.56 2.41
C ALA A 255 13.29 -7.81 1.31
N GLY A 256 12.08 -7.30 1.50
CA GLY A 256 11.02 -7.40 0.52
C GLY A 256 11.40 -6.73 -0.80
N SER A 257 11.96 -5.52 -0.79
CA SER A 257 12.37 -4.82 -2.01
C SER A 257 13.45 -5.56 -2.80
N VAL A 258 14.40 -6.22 -2.12
CA VAL A 258 15.40 -7.09 -2.77
C VAL A 258 14.73 -8.28 -3.45
N LEU A 259 13.79 -8.96 -2.76
CA LEU A 259 13.05 -10.09 -3.35
C LEU A 259 12.16 -9.65 -4.52
N LEU A 260 11.49 -8.49 -4.40
CA LEU A 260 10.67 -7.95 -5.48
C LEU A 260 11.51 -7.60 -6.71
N TRP A 261 12.71 -7.02 -6.53
CA TRP A 261 13.64 -6.78 -7.63
C TRP A 261 14.08 -8.10 -8.32
N GLN A 262 14.40 -9.12 -7.54
CA GLN A 262 14.80 -10.42 -8.06
C GLN A 262 13.71 -11.09 -8.89
N PHE A 263 12.45 -10.98 -8.44
CA PHE A 263 11.28 -11.62 -9.06
C PHE A 263 10.39 -10.64 -9.84
N ARG A 264 10.95 -9.49 -10.25
CA ARG A 264 10.21 -8.45 -10.97
C ARG A 264 9.47 -8.97 -12.19
N GLY A 265 8.36 -8.31 -12.49
CA GLY A 265 7.65 -8.48 -13.76
C GLY A 265 8.37 -7.81 -14.92
N GLU A 266 7.80 -7.93 -16.09
CA GLU A 266 8.20 -7.11 -17.24
C GLU A 266 7.73 -5.67 -16.99
N CYS A 267 8.65 -4.73 -17.03
CA CYS A 267 8.36 -3.29 -16.89
C CYS A 267 8.05 -2.67 -18.24
#